data_7089461c64ae58302b183ec0c67b9c9d
#
_entry.id   7089461c64ae58302b183ec0c67b9c9d
#
_cell.length_a   1.000
_cell.length_b   1.000
_cell.length_c   1.000
_cell.angle_alpha   90.00
_cell.angle_beta   90.00
_cell.angle_gamma   90.00
#
_symmetry.space_group_name_H-M   'P 1'
#
loop_
_entity.id
_entity.type
_entity.pdbx_description
1 polymer ?
#
loop_
_entity_poly.entity_id
_entity_poly.type
_entity_poly.pdbx_seq_one_letter_code
_entity_poly.pdbx_strand_id
1 'polypeptide(L)'
;MEKVMNILKPKPNPQQLLRDWQRRLRQETRNIDRQIRDIQREEKNVQKAIREAAKRNDMGSAKSLAKEIVQSRRTVHRLYENKAQLNSISMHLGESVAIARTVGHLSKSAEVMKIVNNLMKAPEMAVTMQEFNKEMTKAGVIE
;
A
#
# COMPACT_ATOMS: atom_id res chain seq x y z
N MET A 1 36.36 -11.44 -9.55
CA MET A 1 36.10 -11.22 -8.11
C MET A 1 34.63 -10.97 -7.81
N GLU A 2 33.98 -10.02 -8.49
CA GLU A 2 32.56 -9.76 -8.27
C GLU A 2 31.66 -10.96 -8.57
N LYS A 3 31.92 -11.72 -9.63
CA LYS A 3 31.18 -12.93 -9.98
C LYS A 3 31.31 -14.02 -8.91
N VAL A 4 32.47 -14.14 -8.29
CA VAL A 4 32.69 -15.10 -7.22
C VAL A 4 31.98 -14.71 -5.95
N MET A 5 31.95 -13.40 -5.63
CA MET A 5 31.21 -12.89 -4.49
C MET A 5 29.70 -13.03 -4.66
N ASN A 6 29.18 -12.86 -5.89
CA ASN A 6 27.76 -13.07 -6.17
C ASN A 6 27.35 -14.55 -6.06
N ILE A 7 28.24 -15.47 -6.42
CA ILE A 7 28.01 -16.91 -6.27
C ILE A 7 28.02 -17.31 -4.79
N LEU A 8 28.85 -16.65 -3.98
CA LEU A 8 28.98 -16.91 -2.55
C LEU A 8 27.97 -16.17 -1.69
N LYS A 9 27.21 -15.22 -2.26
CA LYS A 9 26.12 -14.57 -1.54
C LYS A 9 25.06 -15.60 -1.19
N PRO A 10 24.75 -15.79 0.11
CA PRO A 10 23.66 -16.70 0.47
C PRO A 10 22.35 -16.20 -0.13
N LYS A 11 21.50 -17.11 -0.54
CA LYS A 11 20.14 -16.77 -0.95
C LYS A 11 19.47 -16.03 0.22
N PRO A 12 18.65 -14.97 -0.06
CA PRO A 12 17.96 -14.29 1.02
C PRO A 12 17.15 -15.29 1.83
N ASN A 13 17.31 -15.23 3.15
CA ASN A 13 16.52 -16.07 4.05
C ASN A 13 15.04 -15.67 3.87
N PRO A 14 14.15 -16.61 3.50
CA PRO A 14 12.74 -16.28 3.31
C PRO A 14 12.09 -15.62 4.53
N GLN A 15 12.46 -16.02 5.74
CA GLN A 15 11.94 -15.39 6.96
C GLN A 15 12.39 -13.93 7.08
N GLN A 16 13.64 -13.66 6.77
CA GLN A 16 14.17 -12.29 6.79
C GLN A 16 13.50 -11.45 5.72
N LEU A 17 13.28 -11.98 4.54
CA LEU A 17 12.58 -11.31 3.46
C LEU A 17 11.15 -10.93 3.86
N LEU A 18 10.43 -11.85 4.52
CA LEU A 18 9.07 -11.58 5.01
C LEU A 18 9.05 -10.46 6.05
N ARG A 19 10.03 -10.44 6.96
CA ARG A 19 10.15 -9.38 7.97
C ARG A 19 10.46 -8.03 7.34
N ASP A 20 11.33 -8.02 6.34
CA ASP A 20 11.69 -6.81 5.61
C ASP A 20 10.47 -6.24 4.88
N TRP A 21 9.66 -7.11 4.27
CA TRP A 21 8.42 -6.71 3.63
C TRP A 21 7.37 -6.26 4.61
N GLN A 22 7.26 -6.87 5.78
CA GLN A 22 6.37 -6.36 6.85
C GLN A 22 6.73 -4.92 7.22
N ARG A 23 8.02 -4.62 7.35
CA ARG A 23 8.50 -3.26 7.63
C ARG A 23 8.16 -2.31 6.48
N ARG A 24 8.39 -2.76 5.25
CA ARG A 24 8.10 -1.96 4.07
C ARG A 24 6.61 -1.68 3.94
N LEU A 25 5.76 -2.66 4.18
CA LEU A 25 4.31 -2.48 4.14
C LEU A 25 3.83 -1.52 5.23
N ARG A 26 4.41 -1.58 6.43
CA ARG A 26 4.12 -0.60 7.48
C ARG A 26 4.53 0.81 7.07
N GLN A 27 5.66 0.94 6.40
CA GLN A 27 6.11 2.24 5.88
C GLN A 27 5.15 2.76 4.81
N GLU A 28 4.69 1.90 3.91
CA GLU A 28 3.67 2.26 2.91
C GLU A 28 2.36 2.70 3.58
N THR A 29 1.97 2.02 4.65
CA THR A 29 0.80 2.40 5.45
C THR A 29 0.94 3.80 6.06
N ARG A 30 2.12 4.13 6.57
CA ARG A 30 2.41 5.48 7.09
C ARG A 30 2.36 6.53 5.98
N ASN A 31 2.84 6.19 4.80
CA ASN A 31 2.77 7.08 3.63
C ASN A 31 1.31 7.35 3.25
N ILE A 32 0.48 6.32 3.27
CA ILE A 32 -0.96 6.47 3.03
C ILE A 32 -1.61 7.37 4.08
N ASP A 33 -1.31 7.17 5.36
CA ASP A 33 -1.81 8.03 6.44
C ASP A 33 -1.44 9.49 6.22
N ARG A 34 -0.21 9.75 5.77
CA ARG A 34 0.24 11.10 5.44
C ARG A 34 -0.54 11.68 4.28
N GLN A 35 -0.74 10.92 3.22
CA GLN A 35 -1.53 11.34 2.06
C GLN A 35 -2.96 11.68 2.46
N ILE A 36 -3.59 10.86 3.30
CA ILE A 36 -4.94 11.11 3.80
C ILE A 36 -4.99 12.43 4.56
N ARG A 37 -4.04 12.66 5.46
CA ARG A 37 -3.99 13.92 6.23
C ARG A 37 -3.81 15.12 5.31
N ASP A 38 -2.96 15.02 4.31
CA ASP A 38 -2.72 16.11 3.36
C ASP A 38 -3.97 16.43 2.55
N ILE A 39 -4.67 15.40 2.07
CA ILE A 39 -5.92 15.57 1.33
C ILE A 39 -6.99 16.20 2.22
N GLN A 40 -7.13 15.75 3.46
CA GLN A 40 -8.12 16.29 4.40
C GLN A 40 -7.81 17.73 4.80
N ARG A 41 -6.53 18.06 4.89
CA ARG A 41 -6.10 19.45 5.14
C ARG A 41 -6.47 20.36 3.97
N GLU A 42 -6.22 19.89 2.74
CA GLU A 42 -6.57 20.62 1.52
C GLU A 42 -8.09 20.76 1.37
N GLU A 43 -8.85 19.75 1.80
CA GLU A 43 -10.32 19.83 1.80
C GLU A 43 -10.83 21.02 2.60
N LYS A 44 -10.22 21.32 3.74
CA LYS A 44 -10.59 22.48 4.55
C LYS A 44 -10.37 23.78 3.79
N ASN A 45 -9.30 23.88 3.03
CA ASN A 45 -9.01 25.03 2.19
C ASN A 45 -10.05 25.18 1.08
N VAL A 46 -10.44 24.08 0.47
CA VAL A 46 -11.48 24.06 -0.58
C VAL A 46 -12.84 24.46 0.01
N GLN A 47 -13.20 23.97 1.20
CA GLN A 47 -14.43 24.37 1.88
C GLN A 47 -14.48 25.87 2.12
N LYS A 48 -13.33 26.46 2.51
CA LYS A 48 -13.22 27.91 2.71
C LYS A 48 -13.44 28.66 1.40
N ALA A 49 -12.82 28.17 0.32
CA ALA A 49 -13.00 28.75 -1.01
C ALA A 49 -14.45 28.67 -1.49
N ILE A 50 -15.16 27.60 -1.18
CA ILE A 50 -16.61 27.47 -1.49
C ILE A 50 -17.39 28.56 -0.79
N ARG A 51 -17.15 28.81 0.50
CA ARG A 51 -17.85 29.85 1.27
C ARG A 51 -17.59 31.22 0.66
N GLU A 52 -16.37 31.51 0.27
CA GLU A 52 -16.02 32.79 -0.36
C GLU A 52 -16.69 32.96 -1.72
N ALA A 53 -16.71 31.88 -2.54
CA ALA A 53 -17.42 31.90 -3.82
C ALA A 53 -18.91 32.13 -3.62
N ALA A 54 -19.54 31.50 -2.62
CA ALA A 54 -20.95 31.68 -2.30
C ALA A 54 -21.25 33.11 -1.88
N LYS A 55 -20.36 33.74 -1.10
CA LYS A 55 -20.51 35.14 -0.68
C LYS A 55 -20.48 36.11 -1.87
N ARG A 56 -19.75 35.76 -2.93
CA ARG A 56 -19.69 36.57 -4.16
C ARG A 56 -20.80 36.21 -5.14
N ASN A 57 -21.72 35.34 -4.77
CA ASN A 57 -22.73 34.77 -5.67
C ASN A 57 -22.12 34.03 -6.88
N ASP A 58 -20.91 33.53 -6.75
CA ASP A 58 -20.27 32.77 -7.79
C ASP A 58 -20.59 31.27 -7.63
N MET A 59 -21.78 30.90 -8.03
CA MET A 59 -22.26 29.51 -7.85
C MET A 59 -21.56 28.53 -8.78
N GLY A 60 -21.05 28.98 -9.92
CA GLY A 60 -20.28 28.14 -10.83
C GLY A 60 -18.98 27.65 -10.17
N SER A 61 -18.23 28.57 -9.57
CA SER A 61 -17.01 28.22 -8.84
C SER A 61 -17.33 27.35 -7.60
N ALA A 62 -18.40 27.68 -6.86
CA ALA A 62 -18.80 26.89 -5.71
C ALA A 62 -19.09 25.43 -6.08
N LYS A 63 -19.80 25.21 -7.18
CA LYS A 63 -20.11 23.85 -7.68
C LYS A 63 -18.86 23.10 -8.10
N SER A 64 -17.95 23.76 -8.83
CA SER A 64 -16.70 23.16 -9.28
C SER A 64 -15.84 22.71 -8.09
N LEU A 65 -15.74 23.56 -7.06
CA LEU A 65 -15.00 23.28 -5.85
C LEU A 65 -15.66 22.13 -5.05
N ALA A 66 -16.99 22.09 -5.00
CA ALA A 66 -17.71 20.99 -4.35
C ALA A 66 -17.45 19.66 -5.03
N LYS A 67 -17.32 19.63 -6.36
CA LYS A 67 -16.94 18.42 -7.10
C LYS A 67 -15.53 17.95 -6.73
N GLU A 68 -14.60 18.88 -6.50
CA GLU A 68 -13.26 18.54 -6.04
C GLU A 68 -13.30 17.84 -4.68
N ILE A 69 -14.14 18.32 -3.76
CA ILE A 69 -14.32 17.68 -2.44
C ILE A 69 -14.84 16.25 -2.61
N VAL A 70 -15.83 16.05 -3.48
CA VAL A 70 -16.35 14.70 -3.74
C VAL A 70 -15.24 13.77 -4.25
N GLN A 71 -14.43 14.24 -5.18
CA GLN A 71 -13.29 13.45 -5.70
C GLN A 71 -12.25 13.18 -4.60
N SER A 72 -11.93 14.17 -3.79
CA SER A 72 -10.99 14.00 -2.68
C SER A 72 -11.48 12.95 -1.68
N ARG A 73 -12.76 12.95 -1.34
CA ARG A 73 -13.35 11.97 -0.43
C ARG A 73 -13.32 10.56 -1.01
N ARG A 74 -13.53 10.41 -2.30
CA ARG A 74 -13.39 9.12 -2.99
C ARG A 74 -11.95 8.62 -2.94
N THR A 75 -10.99 9.52 -3.13
CA THR A 75 -9.57 9.19 -3.02
C THR A 75 -9.20 8.76 -1.61
N VAL A 76 -9.67 9.48 -0.59
CA VAL A 76 -9.44 9.12 0.82
C VAL A 76 -10.03 7.73 1.13
N HIS A 77 -11.25 7.46 0.65
CA HIS A 77 -11.89 6.16 0.84
C HIS A 77 -11.05 5.04 0.22
N ARG A 78 -10.57 5.24 -1.01
CA ARG A 78 -9.70 4.28 -1.68
C ARG A 78 -8.39 4.06 -0.93
N LEU A 79 -7.81 5.14 -0.38
CA LEU A 79 -6.58 5.05 0.41
C LEU A 79 -6.80 4.27 1.70
N TYR A 80 -7.93 4.42 2.36
CA TYR A 80 -8.27 3.61 3.54
C TYR A 80 -8.41 2.13 3.16
N GLU A 81 -9.03 1.83 2.03
CA GLU A 81 -9.13 0.46 1.54
C GLU A 81 -7.74 -0.14 1.26
N ASN A 82 -6.88 0.61 0.59
CA ASN A 82 -5.49 0.20 0.33
C ASN A 82 -4.75 -0.08 1.63
N LYS A 83 -4.91 0.81 2.61
CA LYS A 83 -4.30 0.65 3.93
C LYS A 83 -4.75 -0.65 4.61
N ALA A 84 -6.06 -0.92 4.61
CA ALA A 84 -6.61 -2.14 5.18
C ALA A 84 -6.05 -3.38 4.51
N GLN A 85 -5.92 -3.36 3.18
CA GLN A 85 -5.36 -4.48 2.42
C GLN A 85 -3.87 -4.67 2.71
N LEU A 86 -3.10 -3.60 2.82
CA LEU A 86 -1.68 -3.69 3.21
C LEU A 86 -1.51 -4.27 4.61
N ASN A 87 -2.35 -3.87 5.56
CA ASN A 87 -2.35 -4.42 6.91
C ASN A 87 -2.68 -5.92 6.91
N SER A 88 -3.62 -6.33 6.06
CA SER A 88 -3.99 -7.74 5.91
C SER A 88 -2.81 -8.57 5.36
N ILE A 89 -2.11 -8.07 4.34
CA ILE A 89 -0.90 -8.74 3.83
C ILE A 89 0.14 -8.86 4.94
N SER A 90 0.39 -7.78 5.67
CA SER A 90 1.38 -7.76 6.76
C SER A 90 1.05 -8.79 7.84
N MET A 91 -0.21 -8.93 8.19
CA MET A 91 -0.67 -9.94 9.15
C MET A 91 -0.43 -11.35 8.64
N HIS A 92 -0.77 -11.63 7.37
CA HIS A 92 -0.54 -12.94 6.77
C HIS A 92 0.95 -13.29 6.67
N LEU A 93 1.80 -12.29 6.40
CA LEU A 93 3.25 -12.50 6.41
C LEU A 93 3.75 -12.88 7.81
N GLY A 94 3.20 -12.25 8.85
CA GLY A 94 3.52 -12.60 10.23
C GLY A 94 3.14 -14.03 10.58
N GLU A 95 1.95 -14.45 10.16
CA GLU A 95 1.49 -15.83 10.32
C GLU A 95 2.40 -16.82 9.59
N SER A 96 2.81 -16.50 8.36
CA SER A 96 3.71 -17.33 7.57
C SER A 96 5.07 -17.51 8.24
N VAL A 97 5.60 -16.45 8.86
CA VAL A 97 6.86 -16.54 9.62
C VAL A 97 6.70 -17.47 10.84
N ALA A 98 5.59 -17.35 11.55
CA ALA A 98 5.31 -18.19 12.73
C ALA A 98 5.18 -19.66 12.31
N ILE A 99 4.47 -19.96 11.23
CA ILE A 99 4.32 -21.32 10.70
C ILE A 99 5.68 -21.89 10.27
N ALA A 100 6.50 -21.09 9.59
CA ALA A 100 7.81 -21.52 9.14
C ALA A 100 8.73 -21.92 10.29
N ARG A 101 8.64 -21.24 11.42
CA ARG A 101 9.39 -21.62 12.64
C ARG A 101 8.98 -22.98 13.18
N THR A 102 7.70 -23.32 13.02
CA THR A 102 7.15 -24.58 13.54
C THR A 102 7.41 -25.75 12.59
N VAL A 103 7.18 -25.57 11.29
CA VAL A 103 7.25 -26.65 10.28
C VAL A 103 8.54 -26.60 9.44
N GLY A 104 9.36 -25.60 9.61
CA GLY A 104 10.65 -25.49 8.90
C GLY A 104 10.57 -24.99 7.46
N HIS A 105 9.38 -24.66 6.95
CA HIS A 105 9.21 -24.11 5.62
C HIS A 105 8.05 -23.13 5.59
N LEU A 106 8.04 -22.27 4.56
CA LEU A 106 6.99 -21.27 4.36
C LEU A 106 5.85 -21.85 3.53
N SER A 107 4.63 -21.60 3.95
CA SER A 107 3.43 -21.95 3.20
C SER A 107 3.10 -20.84 2.19
N LYS A 108 2.66 -21.24 1.01
CA LYS A 108 2.13 -20.31 0.01
C LYS A 108 0.73 -19.89 0.41
N SER A 109 0.38 -18.62 0.24
CA SER A 109 -0.91 -18.08 0.64
C SER A 109 -1.70 -17.56 -0.56
N ALA A 110 -2.79 -18.25 -0.87
CA ALA A 110 -3.74 -17.82 -1.91
C ALA A 110 -4.42 -16.49 -1.51
N GLU A 111 -4.67 -16.29 -0.22
CA GLU A 111 -5.30 -15.07 0.29
C GLU A 111 -4.41 -13.84 0.06
N VAL A 112 -3.11 -13.97 0.34
CA VAL A 112 -2.13 -12.90 0.08
C VAL A 112 -2.12 -12.55 -1.40
N MET A 113 -2.11 -13.55 -2.27
CA MET A 113 -2.11 -13.32 -3.72
C MET A 113 -3.35 -12.61 -4.21
N LYS A 114 -4.50 -12.93 -3.65
CA LYS A 114 -5.77 -12.26 -3.98
C LYS A 114 -5.69 -10.76 -3.64
N ILE A 115 -5.18 -10.44 -2.45
CA ILE A 115 -5.02 -9.05 -2.00
C ILE A 115 -4.00 -8.32 -2.87
N VAL A 116 -2.87 -8.96 -3.16
CA VAL A 116 -1.81 -8.39 -4.02
C VAL A 116 -2.38 -8.07 -5.42
N ASN A 117 -3.14 -8.99 -6.00
CA ASN A 117 -3.76 -8.77 -7.30
C ASN A 117 -4.74 -7.60 -7.29
N ASN A 118 -5.52 -7.45 -6.22
CA ASN A 118 -6.41 -6.30 -6.05
C ASN A 118 -5.65 -4.99 -5.95
N LEU A 119 -4.55 -4.97 -5.19
CA LEU A 119 -3.72 -3.75 -5.03
C LEU A 119 -2.95 -3.41 -6.29
N MET A 120 -2.60 -4.39 -7.13
CA MET A 120 -1.95 -4.12 -8.43
C MET A 120 -2.83 -3.29 -9.35
N LYS A 121 -4.14 -3.31 -9.17
CA LYS A 121 -5.09 -2.50 -9.94
C LYS A 121 -5.12 -1.05 -9.47
N ALA A 122 -4.63 -0.76 -8.28
CA ALA A 122 -4.53 0.60 -7.76
C ALA A 122 -3.23 1.24 -8.27
N PRO A 123 -3.29 2.35 -9.03
CA PRO A 123 -2.07 2.95 -9.60
C PRO A 123 -1.01 3.29 -8.56
N GLU A 124 -1.42 3.74 -7.37
CA GLU A 124 -0.52 4.11 -6.28
C GLU A 124 0.23 2.92 -5.67
N MET A 125 -0.29 1.71 -5.84
CA MET A 125 0.26 0.50 -5.23
C MET A 125 0.90 -0.45 -6.24
N ALA A 126 0.69 -0.21 -7.54
CA ALA A 126 1.07 -1.16 -8.58
C ALA A 126 2.58 -1.50 -8.55
N VAL A 127 3.44 -0.49 -8.44
CA VAL A 127 4.90 -0.69 -8.45
C VAL A 127 5.34 -1.50 -7.23
N THR A 128 4.86 -1.13 -6.05
CA THR A 128 5.20 -1.82 -4.80
C THR A 128 4.74 -3.27 -4.84
N MET A 129 3.54 -3.52 -5.35
CA MET A 129 2.99 -4.87 -5.43
C MET A 129 3.71 -5.74 -6.48
N GLN A 130 4.14 -5.16 -7.58
CA GLN A 130 4.95 -5.86 -8.57
C GLN A 130 6.29 -6.32 -7.97
N GLU A 131 6.95 -5.45 -7.22
CA GLU A 131 8.18 -5.79 -6.52
C GLU A 131 7.95 -6.87 -5.48
N PHE A 132 6.88 -6.75 -4.70
CA PHE A 132 6.49 -7.75 -3.72
C PHE A 132 6.30 -9.12 -4.37
N ASN A 133 5.50 -9.18 -5.43
CA ASN A 133 5.23 -10.41 -6.16
C ASN A 133 6.52 -11.04 -6.71
N LYS A 134 7.39 -10.22 -7.30
CA LYS A 134 8.66 -10.67 -7.85
C LYS A 134 9.57 -11.27 -6.78
N GLU A 135 9.74 -10.59 -5.66
CA GLU A 135 10.63 -11.05 -4.59
C GLU A 135 10.07 -12.28 -3.88
N MET A 136 8.76 -12.34 -3.65
CA MET A 136 8.13 -13.49 -3.01
C MET A 136 8.12 -14.72 -3.91
N THR A 137 7.99 -14.54 -5.21
CA THR A 137 8.10 -15.63 -6.19
C THR A 137 9.52 -16.19 -6.21
N LYS A 138 10.53 -15.31 -6.23
CA LYS A 138 11.94 -15.74 -6.17
C LYS A 138 12.26 -16.52 -4.91
N ALA A 139 11.69 -16.14 -3.80
CA ALA A 139 11.90 -16.80 -2.51
C ALA A 139 11.10 -18.11 -2.35
N GLY A 140 10.21 -18.42 -3.30
CA GLY A 140 9.35 -19.60 -3.23
C GLY A 140 8.20 -19.47 -2.23
N VAL A 141 7.89 -18.26 -1.78
CA VAL A 141 6.78 -17.99 -0.85
C VAL A 141 5.45 -18.06 -1.59
N ILE A 142 5.43 -17.58 -2.83
CA ILE A 142 4.25 -17.61 -3.72
C ILE A 142 4.66 -18.11 -5.10
N GLU A 143 3.73 -18.65 -5.83
CA GLU A 143 3.93 -19.12 -7.20
C GLU A 143 3.74 -18.02 -8.25
#